data_2f362e1dcc0e88902c9f9553972837ae
#
_entry.id   2f362e1dcc0e88902c9f9553972837ae
#
_cell.length_a   1.000
_cell.length_b   1.000
_cell.length_c   1.000
_cell.angle_alpha   90.00
_cell.angle_beta   90.00
_cell.angle_gamma   90.00
#
_symmetry.space_group_name_H-M   'P 1'
#
loop_
_entity.id
_entity.type
_entity.pdbx_description
1 polymer ?
#
loop_
_entity_poly.entity_id
_entity_poly.type
_entity_poly.pdbx_seq_one_letter_code
_entity_poly.pdbx_strand_id
1 'polypeptide(L)'
;EISCSLVGSEMCIRDRPFIMAFNFGAAILRSMGDTRRPLYILVMAGVVNTLLNLLFVIGFGMGVAGVAVATGIANAVSATLIIRLLRKEKEPFRLHFDKMKIHGVELSRMLRIGVPAGVQGMIFSISNVVVQSSINSYGADAIAGSSAALNFEYYCYFIIQGFNGAAISFIAQNYGAGRMDRVHRVFWICMGSSLAFCAAFNWLFAWQDDFFLGFFSDVPMVHHYGAIRMHIVLACQFIASSYEIAGSSLRGMGKSLTPAVLTVFGTCLLRIVWVFGVSPVWRGYDVLMMVYPVSWVVTGLLVLTAYWLFIRKKRLALN
;
A
#
# COMPACT_ATOMS: atom_id res chain seq x y z
N GLU A 1 -26.64 -13.67 4.49
CA GLU A 1 -25.50 -12.71 4.56
C GLU A 1 -24.25 -13.37 5.16
N ILE A 2 -24.33 -14.09 6.28
CA ILE A 2 -23.17 -14.73 6.93
C ILE A 2 -22.53 -15.80 6.03
N SER A 3 -23.31 -16.61 5.30
CA SER A 3 -22.76 -17.61 4.37
C SER A 3 -22.03 -16.99 3.18
N CYS A 4 -22.48 -15.82 2.70
CA CYS A 4 -21.86 -15.09 1.60
C CYS A 4 -20.50 -14.47 2.01
N SER A 5 -20.39 -13.98 3.24
CA SER A 5 -19.15 -13.46 3.81
C SER A 5 -18.11 -14.57 4.07
N LEU A 6 -18.57 -15.76 4.49
CA LEU A 6 -17.71 -16.95 4.67
C LEU A 6 -17.16 -17.46 3.33
N VAL A 7 -17.99 -17.57 2.29
CA VAL A 7 -17.55 -17.97 0.94
C VAL A 7 -16.53 -16.96 0.39
N GLY A 8 -16.76 -15.66 0.58
CA GLY A 8 -15.79 -14.63 0.19
C GLY A 8 -14.45 -14.75 0.93
N SER A 9 -14.46 -15.03 2.24
CA SER A 9 -13.24 -15.17 3.03
C SER A 9 -12.46 -16.45 2.72
N GLU A 10 -13.13 -17.58 2.49
CA GLU A 10 -12.49 -18.83 2.08
C GLU A 10 -11.83 -18.71 0.70
N MET A 11 -12.49 -18.06 -0.26
CA MET A 11 -11.92 -17.86 -1.59
C MET A 11 -10.73 -16.88 -1.54
N CYS A 12 -10.76 -15.84 -0.71
CA CYS A 12 -9.61 -14.98 -0.47
C CYS A 12 -8.38 -15.75 0.07
N ILE A 13 -8.58 -16.80 0.86
CA ILE A 13 -7.47 -17.64 1.35
C ILE A 13 -6.92 -18.51 0.21
N ARG A 14 -7.77 -19.08 -0.63
CA ARG A 14 -7.37 -19.92 -1.79
C ARG A 14 -6.61 -19.13 -2.86
N ASP A 15 -6.88 -17.85 -3.00
CA ASP A 15 -6.21 -16.97 -3.97
C ASP A 15 -4.79 -16.56 -3.54
N ARG A 16 -4.45 -16.64 -2.25
CA ARG A 16 -3.16 -16.19 -1.72
C ARG A 16 -1.95 -16.80 -2.40
N PRO A 17 -1.89 -18.09 -2.70
CA PRO A 17 -0.74 -18.68 -3.41
C PRO A 17 -0.51 -18.05 -4.79
N PHE A 18 -1.58 -17.77 -5.54
CA PHE A 18 -1.48 -17.15 -6.86
C PHE A 18 -1.01 -15.69 -6.78
N ILE A 19 -1.59 -14.92 -5.87
CA ILE A 19 -1.18 -13.52 -5.62
C ILE A 19 0.29 -13.48 -5.20
N MET A 20 0.73 -14.36 -4.30
CA MET A 20 2.13 -14.44 -3.88
C MET A 20 3.05 -14.82 -5.04
N ALA A 21 2.69 -15.83 -5.83
CA ALA A 21 3.49 -16.25 -6.99
C ALA A 21 3.66 -15.09 -7.99
N PHE A 22 2.59 -14.34 -8.29
CA PHE A 22 2.68 -13.17 -9.14
C PHE A 22 3.56 -12.07 -8.51
N ASN A 23 3.36 -11.73 -7.24
CA ASN A 23 4.10 -10.64 -6.59
C ASN A 23 5.59 -10.93 -6.49
N PHE A 24 5.98 -12.15 -6.10
CA PHE A 24 7.39 -12.55 -6.07
C PHE A 24 8.01 -12.61 -7.47
N GLY A 25 7.30 -13.17 -8.44
CA GLY A 25 7.76 -13.20 -9.83
C GLY A 25 7.92 -11.81 -10.43
N ALA A 26 6.97 -10.92 -10.18
CA ALA A 26 7.06 -9.52 -10.59
C ALA A 26 8.20 -8.76 -9.88
N ALA A 27 8.49 -9.08 -8.61
CA ALA A 27 9.62 -8.51 -7.89
C ALA A 27 10.96 -8.94 -8.49
N ILE A 28 11.10 -10.20 -8.91
CA ILE A 28 12.29 -10.71 -9.60
C ILE A 28 12.50 -9.95 -10.91
N LEU A 29 11.47 -9.80 -11.76
CA LEU A 29 11.59 -9.04 -13.01
C LEU A 29 11.93 -7.57 -12.77
N ARG A 30 11.28 -6.92 -11.79
CA ARG A 30 11.60 -5.55 -11.40
C ARG A 30 13.05 -5.39 -10.91
N SER A 31 13.58 -6.39 -10.21
CA SER A 31 14.99 -6.37 -9.78
C SER A 31 15.98 -6.42 -10.96
N MET A 32 15.54 -6.95 -12.10
CA MET A 32 16.30 -6.94 -13.37
C MET A 32 16.12 -5.61 -14.16
N GLY A 33 15.30 -4.69 -13.65
CA GLY A 33 14.94 -3.44 -14.35
C GLY A 33 13.76 -3.55 -15.30
N ASP A 34 13.13 -4.73 -15.40
CA ASP A 34 11.95 -4.93 -16.24
C ASP A 34 10.66 -4.71 -15.45
N THR A 35 10.07 -3.56 -15.66
CA THR A 35 8.77 -3.19 -15.08
C THR A 35 7.61 -3.35 -16.06
N ARG A 36 7.91 -3.44 -17.38
CA ARG A 36 6.88 -3.45 -18.43
C ARG A 36 6.15 -4.78 -18.51
N ARG A 37 6.90 -5.89 -18.53
CA ARG A 37 6.30 -7.22 -18.66
C ARG A 37 5.37 -7.56 -17.49
N PRO A 38 5.72 -7.33 -16.20
CA PRO A 38 4.80 -7.47 -15.09
C PRO A 38 3.54 -6.59 -15.21
N LEU A 39 3.69 -5.35 -15.72
CA LEU A 39 2.56 -4.45 -15.94
C LEU A 39 1.58 -5.03 -16.99
N TYR A 40 2.08 -5.52 -18.13
CA TYR A 40 1.21 -6.10 -19.15
C TYR A 40 0.45 -7.33 -18.63
N ILE A 41 1.10 -8.18 -17.84
CA ILE A 41 0.43 -9.33 -17.20
C ILE A 41 -0.67 -8.84 -16.26
N LEU A 42 -0.40 -7.81 -15.46
CA LEU A 42 -1.37 -7.26 -14.52
C LEU A 42 -2.58 -6.64 -15.23
N VAL A 43 -2.34 -5.86 -16.30
CA VAL A 43 -3.41 -5.28 -17.13
C VAL A 43 -4.26 -6.37 -17.76
N MET A 44 -3.63 -7.41 -18.34
CA MET A 44 -4.35 -8.52 -18.94
C MET A 44 -5.18 -9.29 -17.91
N ALA A 45 -4.62 -9.56 -16.72
CA ALA A 45 -5.37 -10.19 -15.63
C ALA A 45 -6.54 -9.32 -15.16
N GLY A 46 -6.38 -8.00 -15.13
CA GLY A 46 -7.46 -7.05 -14.83
C GLY A 46 -8.59 -7.08 -15.85
N VAL A 47 -8.26 -7.12 -17.14
CA VAL A 47 -9.26 -7.26 -18.22
C VAL A 47 -10.00 -8.59 -18.10
N VAL A 48 -9.28 -9.70 -17.91
CA VAL A 48 -9.87 -11.03 -17.67
C VAL A 48 -10.79 -11.01 -16.44
N ASN A 49 -10.35 -10.39 -15.34
CA ASN A 49 -11.18 -10.25 -14.14
C ASN A 49 -12.49 -9.52 -14.42
N THR A 50 -12.41 -8.38 -15.12
CA THR A 50 -13.61 -7.58 -15.47
C THR A 50 -14.58 -8.38 -16.36
N LEU A 51 -14.08 -9.04 -17.40
CA LEU A 51 -14.91 -9.84 -18.30
C LEU A 51 -15.56 -11.01 -17.58
N LEU A 52 -14.82 -11.71 -16.72
CA LEU A 52 -15.36 -12.82 -15.92
C LEU A 52 -16.38 -12.34 -14.88
N ASN A 53 -16.15 -11.16 -14.27
CA ASN A 53 -17.13 -10.55 -13.35
C ASN A 53 -18.46 -10.29 -14.09
N LEU A 54 -18.41 -9.68 -15.28
CA LEU A 54 -19.62 -9.44 -16.08
C LEU A 54 -20.31 -10.77 -16.44
N LEU A 55 -19.56 -11.77 -16.86
CA LEU A 55 -20.09 -13.07 -17.22
C LEU A 55 -20.75 -13.80 -16.04
N PHE A 56 -20.05 -13.86 -14.89
CA PHE A 56 -20.55 -14.64 -13.74
C PHE A 56 -21.65 -13.90 -12.97
N VAL A 57 -21.56 -12.58 -12.85
CA VAL A 57 -22.56 -11.79 -12.10
C VAL A 57 -23.80 -11.53 -12.95
N ILE A 58 -23.63 -11.08 -14.20
CA ILE A 58 -24.75 -10.72 -15.07
C ILE A 58 -25.24 -11.95 -15.85
N GLY A 59 -24.33 -12.72 -16.48
CA GLY A 59 -24.69 -13.85 -17.32
C GLY A 59 -25.21 -15.05 -16.52
N PHE A 60 -24.56 -15.43 -15.44
CA PHE A 60 -24.93 -16.58 -14.62
C PHE A 60 -25.67 -16.24 -13.32
N GLY A 61 -25.82 -14.95 -12.96
CA GLY A 61 -26.54 -14.53 -11.76
C GLY A 61 -25.87 -14.95 -10.43
N MET A 62 -24.57 -15.24 -10.44
CA MET A 62 -23.86 -15.83 -9.28
C MET A 62 -23.62 -14.84 -8.13
N GLY A 63 -23.92 -13.54 -8.31
CA GLY A 63 -23.74 -12.53 -7.27
C GLY A 63 -22.28 -12.46 -6.72
N VAL A 64 -22.13 -12.38 -5.41
CA VAL A 64 -20.82 -12.28 -4.74
C VAL A 64 -19.91 -13.48 -4.99
N ALA A 65 -20.47 -14.69 -5.09
CA ALA A 65 -19.70 -15.90 -5.42
C ALA A 65 -19.05 -15.80 -6.81
N GLY A 66 -19.76 -15.23 -7.78
CA GLY A 66 -19.24 -15.00 -9.13
C GLY A 66 -18.03 -14.06 -9.14
N VAL A 67 -18.08 -12.97 -8.38
CA VAL A 67 -16.96 -12.05 -8.23
C VAL A 67 -15.73 -12.74 -7.63
N ALA A 68 -15.94 -13.57 -6.60
CA ALA A 68 -14.86 -14.30 -5.95
C ALA A 68 -14.19 -15.31 -6.91
N VAL A 69 -14.98 -16.07 -7.67
CA VAL A 69 -14.46 -17.03 -8.68
C VAL A 69 -13.70 -16.29 -9.79
N ALA A 70 -14.25 -15.18 -10.30
CA ALA A 70 -13.61 -14.37 -11.33
C ALA A 70 -12.23 -13.85 -10.88
N THR A 71 -12.16 -13.36 -9.65
CA THR A 71 -10.90 -12.88 -9.04
C THR A 71 -9.88 -14.01 -8.89
N GLY A 72 -10.31 -15.20 -8.43
CA GLY A 72 -9.45 -16.38 -8.33
C GLY A 72 -8.88 -16.81 -9.67
N ILE A 73 -9.70 -16.87 -10.71
CA ILE A 73 -9.23 -17.21 -12.06
C ILE A 73 -8.24 -16.16 -12.58
N ALA A 74 -8.53 -14.87 -12.42
CA ALA A 74 -7.64 -13.79 -12.87
C ALA A 74 -6.28 -13.85 -12.16
N ASN A 75 -6.26 -14.12 -10.85
CA ASN A 75 -5.04 -14.32 -10.08
C ASN A 75 -4.25 -15.56 -10.54
N ALA A 76 -4.94 -16.67 -10.83
CA ALA A 76 -4.32 -17.89 -11.38
C ALA A 76 -3.71 -17.64 -12.76
N VAL A 77 -4.38 -16.87 -13.62
CA VAL A 77 -3.87 -16.47 -14.93
C VAL A 77 -2.60 -15.64 -14.77
N SER A 78 -2.62 -14.61 -13.93
CA SER A 78 -1.44 -13.75 -13.69
C SER A 78 -0.26 -14.54 -13.14
N ALA A 79 -0.49 -15.45 -12.18
CA ALA A 79 0.53 -16.34 -11.63
C ALA A 79 1.12 -17.29 -12.69
N THR A 80 0.27 -17.87 -13.52
CA THR A 80 0.70 -18.77 -14.59
C THR A 80 1.55 -18.06 -15.61
N LEU A 81 1.16 -16.84 -15.99
CA LEU A 81 1.90 -16.06 -16.98
C LEU A 81 3.27 -15.58 -16.45
N ILE A 82 3.33 -15.13 -15.19
CA ILE A 82 4.61 -14.70 -14.61
C ILE A 82 5.58 -15.89 -14.46
N ILE A 83 5.08 -17.06 -14.04
CA ILE A 83 5.87 -18.28 -13.95
C ILE A 83 6.39 -18.72 -15.32
N ARG A 84 5.51 -18.73 -16.36
CA ARG A 84 5.92 -19.04 -17.74
C ARG A 84 6.98 -18.08 -18.25
N LEU A 85 6.86 -16.78 -17.91
CA LEU A 85 7.82 -15.77 -18.30
C LEU A 85 9.18 -16.01 -17.65
N LEU A 86 9.21 -16.26 -16.32
CA LEU A 86 10.45 -16.56 -15.60
C LEU A 86 11.13 -17.85 -16.08
N ARG A 87 10.38 -18.87 -16.49
CA ARG A 87 10.94 -20.09 -17.08
C ARG A 87 11.63 -19.89 -18.41
N LYS A 88 11.22 -18.84 -19.17
CA LYS A 88 11.80 -18.47 -20.47
C LYS A 88 12.97 -17.47 -20.35
N GLU A 89 13.22 -16.95 -19.13
CA GLU A 89 14.30 -16.01 -18.91
C GLU A 89 15.69 -16.65 -19.11
N LYS A 90 16.69 -15.78 -19.32
CA LYS A 90 18.11 -16.19 -19.40
C LYS A 90 18.67 -16.38 -17.99
N GLU A 91 19.72 -17.23 -17.89
CA GLU A 91 20.48 -17.34 -16.65
C GLU A 91 21.08 -15.97 -16.24
N PRO A 92 21.16 -15.63 -14.94
CA PRO A 92 20.88 -16.46 -13.76
C PRO A 92 19.41 -16.38 -13.26
N PHE A 93 18.51 -15.70 -13.95
CA PHE A 93 17.13 -15.40 -13.47
C PHE A 93 16.10 -16.42 -13.92
N ARG A 94 16.53 -17.45 -14.67
CA ARG A 94 15.64 -18.51 -15.13
C ARG A 94 15.13 -19.36 -13.95
N LEU A 95 13.81 -19.52 -13.88
CA LEU A 95 13.20 -20.37 -12.86
C LEU A 95 13.32 -21.85 -13.20
N HIS A 96 14.01 -22.61 -12.33
CA HIS A 96 14.17 -24.05 -12.41
C HIS A 96 13.47 -24.73 -11.24
N PHE A 97 12.39 -25.47 -11.49
CA PHE A 97 11.66 -26.17 -10.42
C PHE A 97 12.48 -27.33 -9.80
N ASP A 98 13.27 -28.00 -10.60
CA ASP A 98 14.16 -29.09 -10.21
C ASP A 98 15.30 -28.68 -9.29
N LYS A 99 15.68 -27.39 -9.31
CA LYS A 99 16.74 -26.82 -8.48
C LYS A 99 16.20 -26.03 -7.27
N MET A 100 14.89 -26.04 -7.05
CA MET A 100 14.28 -25.32 -5.93
C MET A 100 14.68 -25.99 -4.60
N LYS A 101 15.47 -25.27 -3.82
CA LYS A 101 15.87 -25.66 -2.46
C LYS A 101 15.73 -24.47 -1.53
N ILE A 102 15.40 -24.74 -0.28
CA ILE A 102 15.40 -23.71 0.77
C ILE A 102 16.84 -23.53 1.27
N HIS A 103 17.42 -22.37 0.96
CA HIS A 103 18.74 -22.00 1.46
C HIS A 103 18.58 -21.17 2.74
N GLY A 104 19.12 -21.65 3.87
CA GLY A 104 18.94 -21.04 5.18
C GLY A 104 19.42 -19.59 5.28
N VAL A 105 20.50 -19.23 4.57
CA VAL A 105 21.07 -17.88 4.56
C VAL A 105 20.12 -16.90 3.87
N GLU A 106 19.62 -17.25 2.69
CA GLU A 106 18.67 -16.42 1.93
C GLU A 106 17.33 -16.32 2.65
N LEU A 107 16.82 -17.43 3.20
CA LEU A 107 15.62 -17.43 4.01
C LEU A 107 15.76 -16.52 5.23
N SER A 108 16.87 -16.58 5.94
CA SER A 108 17.13 -15.69 7.09
C SER A 108 17.15 -14.22 6.68
N ARG A 109 17.74 -13.87 5.53
CA ARG A 109 17.71 -12.51 4.98
C ARG A 109 16.29 -12.05 4.64
N MET A 110 15.51 -12.91 3.98
CA MET A 110 14.11 -12.63 3.64
C MET A 110 13.26 -12.42 4.89
N LEU A 111 13.38 -13.28 5.90
CA LEU A 111 12.66 -13.15 7.17
C LEU A 111 13.07 -11.91 7.95
N ARG A 112 14.35 -11.56 7.96
CA ARG A 112 14.84 -10.34 8.63
C ARG A 112 14.27 -9.06 8.06
N ILE A 113 13.87 -9.06 6.80
CA ILE A 113 13.22 -7.92 6.13
C ILE A 113 11.69 -8.07 6.19
N GLY A 114 11.18 -9.24 5.90
CA GLY A 114 9.75 -9.50 5.74
C GLY A 114 8.97 -9.51 7.06
N VAL A 115 9.52 -10.13 8.11
CA VAL A 115 8.83 -10.24 9.41
C VAL A 115 8.57 -8.85 10.03
N PRO A 116 9.54 -7.94 10.15
CA PRO A 116 9.25 -6.60 10.66
C PRO A 116 8.23 -5.82 9.83
N ALA A 117 8.29 -5.95 8.50
CA ALA A 117 7.33 -5.30 7.61
C ALA A 117 5.92 -5.91 7.74
N GLY A 118 5.81 -7.22 7.89
CA GLY A 118 4.55 -7.91 8.13
C GLY A 118 3.91 -7.53 9.46
N VAL A 119 4.68 -7.53 10.55
CA VAL A 119 4.23 -7.10 11.88
C VAL A 119 3.80 -5.63 11.86
N GLN A 120 4.55 -4.75 11.19
CA GLN A 120 4.16 -3.35 10.99
C GLN A 120 2.78 -3.27 10.31
N GLY A 121 2.56 -4.05 9.23
CA GLY A 121 1.28 -4.08 8.51
C GLY A 121 0.12 -4.56 9.37
N MET A 122 0.33 -5.59 10.21
CA MET A 122 -0.69 -6.09 11.15
C MET A 122 -1.09 -5.01 12.17
N ILE A 123 -0.11 -4.37 12.82
CA ILE A 123 -0.36 -3.32 13.82
C ILE A 123 -1.05 -2.11 13.17
N PHE A 124 -0.66 -1.77 11.94
CA PHE A 124 -1.30 -0.71 11.16
C PHE A 124 -2.78 -1.02 10.88
N SER A 125 -3.09 -2.27 10.52
CA SER A 125 -4.48 -2.71 10.31
C SER A 125 -5.30 -2.62 11.60
N ILE A 126 -4.75 -3.06 12.74
CA ILE A 126 -5.41 -2.94 14.05
C ILE A 126 -5.68 -1.47 14.39
N SER A 127 -4.71 -0.59 14.18
CA SER A 127 -4.88 0.85 14.41
C SER A 127 -6.01 1.45 13.55
N ASN A 128 -6.10 1.04 12.28
CA ASN A 128 -7.19 1.48 11.41
C ASN A 128 -8.56 0.97 11.87
N VAL A 129 -8.65 -0.26 12.41
CA VAL A 129 -9.89 -0.78 12.99
C VAL A 129 -10.32 0.05 14.20
N VAL A 130 -9.40 0.48 15.05
CA VAL A 130 -9.70 1.35 16.20
C VAL A 130 -10.27 2.69 15.74
N VAL A 131 -9.65 3.34 14.75
CA VAL A 131 -10.18 4.59 14.18
C VAL A 131 -11.54 4.37 13.53
N GLN A 132 -11.71 3.28 12.76
CA GLN A 132 -12.99 2.94 12.13
C GLN A 132 -14.10 2.70 13.14
N SER A 133 -13.79 2.05 14.26
CA SER A 133 -14.75 1.87 15.36
C SER A 133 -15.24 3.21 15.91
N SER A 134 -14.35 4.20 16.01
CA SER A 134 -14.73 5.55 16.42
C SER A 134 -15.57 6.28 15.36
N ILE A 135 -15.28 6.08 14.06
CA ILE A 135 -16.12 6.62 12.98
C ILE A 135 -17.54 6.04 13.07
N ASN A 136 -17.66 4.75 13.37
CA ASN A 136 -18.95 4.08 13.48
C ASN A 136 -19.85 4.67 14.58
N SER A 137 -19.28 5.28 15.62
CA SER A 137 -20.06 5.94 16.68
C SER A 137 -20.75 7.23 16.24
N TYR A 138 -20.38 7.81 15.08
CA TYR A 138 -21.04 9.00 14.51
C TYR A 138 -22.28 8.67 13.65
N GLY A 139 -22.62 7.38 13.48
CA GLY A 139 -23.82 6.94 12.79
C GLY A 139 -23.61 6.53 11.33
N ALA A 140 -24.72 6.12 10.70
CA ALA A 140 -24.67 5.51 9.36
C ALA A 140 -24.19 6.48 8.27
N ASP A 141 -24.59 7.76 8.34
CA ASP A 141 -24.20 8.77 7.37
C ASP A 141 -22.69 9.07 7.40
N ALA A 142 -22.09 9.07 8.61
CA ALA A 142 -20.65 9.22 8.77
C ALA A 142 -19.88 8.01 8.24
N ILE A 143 -20.40 6.79 8.42
CA ILE A 143 -19.81 5.57 7.86
C ILE A 143 -19.87 5.63 6.33
N ALA A 144 -21.02 5.99 5.75
CA ALA A 144 -21.21 6.07 4.32
C ALA A 144 -20.31 7.15 3.68
N GLY A 145 -20.31 8.36 4.20
CA GLY A 145 -19.47 9.46 3.73
C GLY A 145 -17.99 9.18 3.87
N SER A 146 -17.58 8.63 5.03
CA SER A 146 -16.19 8.20 5.24
C SER A 146 -15.76 7.11 4.26
N SER A 147 -16.64 6.15 3.94
CA SER A 147 -16.34 5.07 3.01
C SER A 147 -16.24 5.56 1.57
N ALA A 148 -17.07 6.53 1.16
CA ALA A 148 -16.99 7.16 -0.14
C ALA A 148 -15.64 7.89 -0.31
N ALA A 149 -15.25 8.74 0.65
CA ALA A 149 -13.98 9.46 0.64
C ALA A 149 -12.77 8.50 0.63
N LEU A 150 -12.84 7.38 1.35
CA LEU A 150 -11.77 6.39 1.44
C LEU A 150 -11.40 5.79 0.08
N ASN A 151 -12.33 5.68 -0.88
CA ASN A 151 -12.00 5.21 -2.22
C ASN A 151 -11.00 6.14 -2.92
N PHE A 152 -11.16 7.46 -2.78
CA PHE A 152 -10.24 8.44 -3.36
C PHE A 152 -8.89 8.45 -2.64
N GLU A 153 -8.87 8.23 -1.31
CA GLU A 153 -7.64 8.02 -0.55
C GLU A 153 -6.86 6.80 -1.09
N TYR A 154 -7.53 5.70 -1.44
CA TYR A 154 -6.87 4.54 -2.04
C TYR A 154 -6.26 4.84 -3.42
N TYR A 155 -6.94 5.59 -4.29
CA TYR A 155 -6.35 5.98 -5.58
C TYR A 155 -5.06 6.78 -5.40
N CYS A 156 -5.05 7.77 -4.51
CA CYS A 156 -3.86 8.54 -4.19
C CYS A 156 -2.77 7.69 -3.50
N TYR A 157 -3.16 6.76 -2.63
CA TYR A 157 -2.22 5.85 -1.98
C TYR A 157 -1.52 4.91 -2.97
N PHE A 158 -2.20 4.45 -4.02
CA PHE A 158 -1.56 3.65 -5.07
C PHE A 158 -0.50 4.42 -5.85
N ILE A 159 -0.63 5.75 -5.99
CA ILE A 159 0.44 6.59 -6.55
C ILE A 159 1.68 6.52 -5.64
N ILE A 160 1.51 6.70 -4.33
CA ILE A 160 2.60 6.58 -3.35
C ILE A 160 3.25 5.19 -3.43
N GLN A 161 2.46 4.13 -3.51
CA GLN A 161 2.95 2.75 -3.59
C GLN A 161 3.73 2.47 -4.89
N GLY A 162 3.37 3.11 -6.00
CA GLY A 162 4.14 3.04 -7.24
C GLY A 162 5.57 3.59 -7.06
N PHE A 163 5.70 4.78 -6.49
CA PHE A 163 7.01 5.38 -6.19
C PHE A 163 7.76 4.64 -5.08
N ASN A 164 7.05 4.08 -4.10
CA ASN A 164 7.57 3.22 -3.05
C ASN A 164 8.28 1.98 -3.63
N GLY A 165 7.61 1.27 -4.56
CA GLY A 165 8.18 0.12 -5.27
C GLY A 165 9.41 0.50 -6.13
N ALA A 166 9.38 1.65 -6.79
CA ALA A 166 10.52 2.17 -7.53
C ALA A 166 11.70 2.49 -6.59
N ALA A 167 11.44 3.21 -5.50
CA ALA A 167 12.47 3.57 -4.51
C ALA A 167 13.17 2.32 -3.95
N ILE A 168 12.41 1.31 -3.50
CA ILE A 168 12.98 0.04 -3.01
C ILE A 168 13.91 -0.60 -4.04
N SER A 169 13.44 -0.74 -5.29
CA SER A 169 14.16 -1.45 -6.35
C SER A 169 15.45 -0.73 -6.75
N PHE A 170 15.36 0.55 -7.10
CA PHE A 170 16.52 1.32 -7.56
C PHE A 170 17.52 1.61 -6.45
N ILE A 171 17.05 1.86 -5.22
CA ILE A 171 17.93 2.09 -4.07
C ILE A 171 18.68 0.81 -3.72
N ALA A 172 18.00 -0.35 -3.67
CA ALA A 172 18.66 -1.63 -3.38
C ALA A 172 19.77 -1.94 -4.40
N GLN A 173 19.51 -1.75 -5.71
CA GLN A 173 20.49 -1.96 -6.77
C GLN A 173 21.71 -1.03 -6.64
N ASN A 174 21.47 0.28 -6.46
CA ASN A 174 22.56 1.24 -6.36
C ASN A 174 23.34 1.10 -5.05
N TYR A 175 22.66 0.76 -3.96
CA TYR A 175 23.30 0.49 -2.67
C TYR A 175 24.17 -0.77 -2.73
N GLY A 176 23.68 -1.85 -3.36
CA GLY A 176 24.45 -3.08 -3.60
C GLY A 176 25.68 -2.86 -4.49
N ALA A 177 25.60 -1.90 -5.42
CA ALA A 177 26.71 -1.48 -6.28
C ALA A 177 27.66 -0.46 -5.61
N GLY A 178 27.46 -0.08 -4.34
CA GLY A 178 28.26 0.91 -3.62
C GLY A 178 28.08 2.37 -4.07
N ARG A 179 27.10 2.67 -4.93
CA ARG A 179 26.91 4.00 -5.55
C ARG A 179 25.97 4.89 -4.69
N MET A 180 26.48 5.39 -3.58
CA MET A 180 25.70 6.22 -2.64
C MET A 180 25.16 7.52 -3.22
N ASP A 181 25.86 8.14 -4.19
CA ASP A 181 25.38 9.34 -4.86
C ASP A 181 24.09 9.08 -5.67
N ARG A 182 24.02 7.92 -6.32
CA ARG A 182 22.82 7.50 -7.03
C ARG A 182 21.68 7.14 -6.06
N VAL A 183 21.96 6.51 -4.94
CA VAL A 183 20.99 6.25 -3.87
C VAL A 183 20.31 7.55 -3.45
N HIS A 184 21.10 8.60 -3.20
CA HIS A 184 20.59 9.91 -2.80
C HIS A 184 19.76 10.57 -3.91
N ARG A 185 20.22 10.50 -5.16
CA ARG A 185 19.46 11.04 -6.30
C ARG A 185 18.12 10.33 -6.49
N VAL A 186 18.10 9.00 -6.45
CA VAL A 186 16.87 8.20 -6.57
C VAL A 186 15.89 8.54 -5.45
N PHE A 187 16.40 8.67 -4.21
CA PHE A 187 15.56 9.07 -3.07
C PHE A 187 14.83 10.39 -3.35
N TRP A 188 15.54 11.44 -3.75
CA TRP A 188 14.93 12.75 -4.00
C TRP A 188 13.99 12.76 -5.20
N ILE A 189 14.31 12.03 -6.26
CA ILE A 189 13.42 11.92 -7.43
C ILE A 189 12.13 11.21 -7.02
N CYS A 190 12.20 10.06 -6.34
CA CYS A 190 11.01 9.34 -5.89
C CYS A 190 10.19 10.16 -4.88
N MET A 191 10.85 10.84 -3.94
CA MET A 191 10.21 11.69 -2.94
C MET A 191 9.49 12.87 -3.59
N GLY A 192 10.21 13.66 -4.41
CA GLY A 192 9.64 14.85 -5.06
C GLY A 192 8.52 14.50 -6.03
N SER A 193 8.69 13.45 -6.84
CA SER A 193 7.65 12.98 -7.75
C SER A 193 6.43 12.46 -7.00
N SER A 194 6.62 11.64 -5.96
CA SER A 194 5.51 11.12 -5.15
C SER A 194 4.72 12.25 -4.48
N LEU A 195 5.42 13.22 -3.87
CA LEU A 195 4.79 14.39 -3.25
C LEU A 195 3.99 15.20 -4.29
N ALA A 196 4.60 15.51 -5.45
CA ALA A 196 3.97 16.34 -6.48
C ALA A 196 2.73 15.68 -7.08
N PHE A 197 2.85 14.43 -7.54
CA PHE A 197 1.73 13.72 -8.14
C PHE A 197 0.62 13.43 -7.12
N CYS A 198 0.97 12.98 -5.92
CA CYS A 198 -0.03 12.72 -4.88
C CYS A 198 -0.76 14.01 -4.46
N ALA A 199 -0.04 15.11 -4.23
CA ALA A 199 -0.64 16.40 -3.90
C ALA A 199 -1.58 16.90 -5.00
N ALA A 200 -1.17 16.78 -6.27
CA ALA A 200 -2.00 17.22 -7.39
C ALA A 200 -3.35 16.48 -7.43
N PHE A 201 -3.35 15.15 -7.29
CA PHE A 201 -4.59 14.37 -7.25
C PHE A 201 -5.39 14.57 -5.97
N ASN A 202 -4.72 14.66 -4.80
CA ASN A 202 -5.40 14.90 -3.54
C ASN A 202 -6.17 16.23 -3.56
N TRP A 203 -5.55 17.30 -4.06
CA TRP A 203 -6.18 18.60 -4.14
C TRP A 203 -7.24 18.67 -5.23
N LEU A 204 -7.05 17.96 -6.35
CA LEU A 204 -8.09 17.85 -7.38
C LEU A 204 -9.36 17.21 -6.80
N PHE A 205 -9.25 16.09 -6.10
CA PHE A 205 -10.39 15.42 -5.49
C PHE A 205 -11.00 16.22 -4.34
N ALA A 206 -10.18 16.88 -3.51
CA ALA A 206 -10.67 17.69 -2.42
C ALA A 206 -11.34 18.99 -2.89
N TRP A 207 -10.91 19.55 -4.03
CA TRP A 207 -11.52 20.75 -4.61
C TRP A 207 -12.87 20.47 -5.27
N GLN A 208 -13.06 19.27 -5.80
CA GLN A 208 -14.30 18.86 -6.47
C GLN A 208 -15.05 17.80 -5.65
N ASP A 209 -15.01 17.92 -4.33
CA ASP A 209 -15.56 16.94 -3.40
C ASP A 209 -17.05 16.63 -3.65
N ASP A 210 -17.88 17.65 -3.86
CA ASP A 210 -19.30 17.48 -4.18
C ASP A 210 -19.54 16.65 -5.44
N PHE A 211 -18.77 16.90 -6.51
CA PHE A 211 -18.86 16.13 -7.74
C PHE A 211 -18.48 14.67 -7.53
N PHE A 212 -17.37 14.41 -6.83
CA PHE A 212 -16.89 13.05 -6.62
C PHE A 212 -17.72 12.28 -5.61
N LEU A 213 -18.20 12.91 -4.54
CA LEU A 213 -19.08 12.28 -3.56
C LEU A 213 -20.47 11.99 -4.14
N GLY A 214 -20.96 12.82 -5.09
CA GLY A 214 -22.21 12.61 -5.81
C GLY A 214 -22.30 11.29 -6.58
N PHE A 215 -21.16 10.65 -6.91
CA PHE A 215 -21.18 9.29 -7.48
C PHE A 215 -21.61 8.20 -6.47
N PHE A 216 -21.55 8.50 -5.17
CA PHE A 216 -21.79 7.51 -4.12
C PHE A 216 -23.12 7.72 -3.41
N SER A 217 -23.57 8.95 -3.23
CA SER A 217 -24.80 9.26 -2.50
C SER A 217 -25.30 10.65 -2.82
N ASP A 218 -26.62 10.85 -2.79
CA ASP A 218 -27.28 12.17 -2.89
C ASP A 218 -27.70 12.70 -1.51
N VAL A 219 -27.40 11.98 -0.42
CA VAL A 219 -27.80 12.35 0.94
C VAL A 219 -26.89 13.46 1.47
N PRO A 220 -27.42 14.64 1.85
CA PRO A 220 -26.59 15.78 2.28
C PRO A 220 -25.67 15.50 3.47
N MET A 221 -26.13 14.69 4.44
CA MET A 221 -25.32 14.32 5.61
C MET A 221 -24.15 13.42 5.23
N VAL A 222 -24.30 12.52 4.26
CA VAL A 222 -23.22 11.68 3.72
C VAL A 222 -22.17 12.55 3.04
N HIS A 223 -22.61 13.54 2.23
CA HIS A 223 -21.72 14.54 1.62
C HIS A 223 -20.96 15.33 2.69
N HIS A 224 -21.64 15.81 3.73
CA HIS A 224 -21.00 16.59 4.79
C HIS A 224 -19.84 15.82 5.47
N TYR A 225 -20.07 14.58 5.89
CA TYR A 225 -19.02 13.76 6.50
C TYR A 225 -17.92 13.36 5.50
N GLY A 226 -18.30 13.08 4.25
CA GLY A 226 -17.35 12.78 3.18
C GLY A 226 -16.44 13.96 2.88
N ALA A 227 -16.99 15.18 2.77
CA ALA A 227 -16.25 16.41 2.53
C ALA A 227 -15.26 16.71 3.66
N ILE A 228 -15.67 16.62 4.93
CA ILE A 228 -14.76 16.78 6.09
C ILE A 228 -13.55 15.83 5.95
N ARG A 229 -13.80 14.56 5.61
CA ARG A 229 -12.71 13.58 5.43
C ARG A 229 -11.84 13.93 4.23
N MET A 230 -12.40 14.34 3.10
CA MET A 230 -11.64 14.74 1.91
C MET A 230 -10.77 15.96 2.18
N HIS A 231 -11.28 16.99 2.86
CA HIS A 231 -10.54 18.21 3.17
C HIS A 231 -9.46 18.02 4.23
N ILE A 232 -9.67 17.16 5.21
CA ILE A 232 -8.69 16.95 6.30
C ILE A 232 -7.72 15.81 5.97
N VAL A 233 -8.24 14.65 5.57
CA VAL A 233 -7.42 13.45 5.39
C VAL A 233 -6.83 13.40 3.98
N LEU A 234 -7.69 13.40 2.96
CA LEU A 234 -7.25 13.26 1.58
C LEU A 234 -6.36 14.44 1.15
N ALA A 235 -6.75 15.68 1.45
CA ALA A 235 -5.95 16.87 1.09
C ALA A 235 -4.53 16.85 1.69
N CYS A 236 -4.33 16.20 2.83
CA CYS A 236 -3.04 16.08 3.52
C CYS A 236 -2.31 14.77 3.25
N GLN A 237 -2.89 13.82 2.52
CA GLN A 237 -2.35 12.47 2.35
C GLN A 237 -0.99 12.44 1.65
N PHE A 238 -0.66 13.42 0.80
CA PHE A 238 0.65 13.53 0.18
C PHE A 238 1.80 13.54 1.19
N ILE A 239 1.56 13.98 2.45
CA ILE A 239 2.53 13.96 3.55
C ILE A 239 2.98 12.51 3.85
N ALA A 240 2.10 11.52 3.63
CA ALA A 240 2.42 10.12 3.81
C ALA A 240 3.59 9.65 2.90
N SER A 241 3.80 10.28 1.75
CA SER A 241 4.96 10.03 0.89
C SER A 241 6.28 10.17 1.65
N SER A 242 6.35 11.07 2.64
CA SER A 242 7.57 11.36 3.39
C SER A 242 8.12 10.14 4.14
N TYR A 243 7.27 9.44 4.88
CA TYR A 243 7.70 8.24 5.62
C TYR A 243 7.68 6.97 4.76
N GLU A 244 6.80 6.89 3.76
CA GLU A 244 6.73 5.73 2.86
C GLU A 244 8.01 5.63 2.01
N ILE A 245 8.42 6.71 1.33
CA ILE A 245 9.62 6.73 0.49
C ILE A 245 10.89 6.59 1.33
N ALA A 246 10.97 7.28 2.49
CA ALA A 246 12.11 7.15 3.38
C ALA A 246 12.21 5.73 3.99
N GLY A 247 11.09 5.15 4.38
CA GLY A 247 10.99 3.78 4.87
C GLY A 247 11.40 2.74 3.83
N SER A 248 10.95 2.91 2.58
CA SER A 248 11.33 2.05 1.45
C SER A 248 12.80 2.16 1.13
N SER A 249 13.35 3.36 1.22
CA SER A 249 14.78 3.59 1.02
C SER A 249 15.61 2.86 2.07
N LEU A 250 15.22 2.91 3.33
CA LEU A 250 15.86 2.14 4.40
C LEU A 250 15.72 0.64 4.19
N ARG A 251 14.54 0.15 3.78
CA ARG A 251 14.31 -1.27 3.45
C ARG A 251 15.18 -1.72 2.28
N GLY A 252 15.29 -0.92 1.23
CA GLY A 252 16.17 -1.17 0.08
C GLY A 252 17.66 -1.27 0.48
N MET A 253 18.08 -0.58 1.54
CA MET A 253 19.42 -0.68 2.13
C MET A 253 19.54 -1.77 3.21
N GLY A 254 18.55 -2.67 3.33
CA GLY A 254 18.54 -3.78 4.29
C GLY A 254 18.18 -3.41 5.74
N LYS A 255 17.66 -2.19 5.98
CA LYS A 255 17.25 -1.70 7.31
C LYS A 255 15.73 -1.69 7.42
N SER A 256 15.11 -2.86 7.58
CA SER A 256 13.65 -2.99 7.64
C SER A 256 13.07 -2.70 9.04
N LEU A 257 13.78 -3.05 10.09
CA LEU A 257 13.30 -2.91 11.47
C LEU A 257 13.11 -1.43 11.86
N THR A 258 14.06 -0.57 11.49
CA THR A 258 14.01 0.86 11.87
C THR A 258 12.74 1.55 11.39
N PRO A 259 12.39 1.56 10.08
CA PRO A 259 11.16 2.19 9.63
C PRO A 259 9.91 1.50 10.19
N ALA A 260 9.94 0.16 10.39
CA ALA A 260 8.80 -0.57 10.97
C ALA A 260 8.49 -0.08 12.39
N VAL A 261 9.48 -0.02 13.27
CA VAL A 261 9.32 0.45 14.65
C VAL A 261 8.85 1.90 14.68
N LEU A 262 9.51 2.79 13.92
CA LEU A 262 9.15 4.22 13.91
C LEU A 262 7.74 4.47 13.38
N THR A 263 7.29 3.70 12.37
CA THR A 263 5.92 3.80 11.86
C THR A 263 4.89 3.28 12.87
N VAL A 264 5.20 2.19 13.58
CA VAL A 264 4.32 1.69 14.64
C VAL A 264 4.13 2.73 15.75
N PHE A 265 5.21 3.36 16.21
CA PHE A 265 5.11 4.42 17.22
C PHE A 265 4.47 5.70 16.68
N GLY A 266 4.92 6.20 15.55
CA GLY A 266 4.48 7.48 14.99
C GLY A 266 3.07 7.44 14.42
N THR A 267 2.64 6.32 13.84
CA THR A 267 1.29 6.20 13.26
C THR A 267 0.36 5.42 14.17
N CYS A 268 0.69 4.18 14.52
CA CYS A 268 -0.28 3.30 15.16
C CYS A 268 -0.52 3.67 16.62
N LEU A 269 0.52 3.82 17.41
CA LEU A 269 0.39 4.18 18.81
C LEU A 269 -0.24 5.59 18.97
N LEU A 270 0.20 6.55 18.17
CA LEU A 270 -0.34 7.90 18.19
C LEU A 270 -1.85 7.91 17.87
N ARG A 271 -2.31 7.13 16.89
CA ARG A 271 -3.73 7.00 16.56
C ARG A 271 -4.54 6.43 17.73
N ILE A 272 -4.04 5.41 18.38
CA ILE A 272 -4.68 4.84 19.57
C ILE A 272 -4.78 5.88 20.69
N VAL A 273 -3.67 6.56 20.99
CA VAL A 273 -3.66 7.63 22.00
C VAL A 273 -4.60 8.78 21.63
N TRP A 274 -4.70 9.14 20.36
CA TRP A 274 -5.62 10.17 19.89
C TRP A 274 -7.08 9.79 20.09
N VAL A 275 -7.45 8.57 19.70
CA VAL A 275 -8.83 8.07 19.81
C VAL A 275 -9.28 8.00 21.26
N PHE A 276 -8.44 7.53 22.18
CA PHE A 276 -8.82 7.36 23.57
C PHE A 276 -8.51 8.57 24.47
N GLY A 277 -7.57 9.44 24.08
CA GLY A 277 -7.15 10.58 24.89
C GLY A 277 -7.65 11.93 24.38
N VAL A 278 -7.57 12.18 23.08
CA VAL A 278 -7.89 13.50 22.48
C VAL A 278 -9.35 13.57 22.06
N SER A 279 -9.83 12.58 21.31
CA SER A 279 -11.18 12.56 20.74
C SER A 279 -12.31 12.60 21.79
N PRO A 280 -12.20 12.03 22.99
CA PRO A 280 -13.22 12.16 24.03
C PRO A 280 -13.28 13.55 24.66
N VAL A 281 -12.16 14.28 24.69
CA VAL A 281 -12.07 15.63 25.27
C VAL A 281 -12.58 16.67 24.27
N TRP A 282 -12.12 16.61 23.05
CA TRP A 282 -12.53 17.51 21.96
C TRP A 282 -13.42 16.75 20.99
N ARG A 283 -14.73 16.73 21.29
CA ARG A 283 -15.72 15.98 20.53
C ARG A 283 -15.96 16.64 19.18
N GLY A 284 -15.75 15.89 18.09
CA GLY A 284 -16.03 16.32 16.73
C GLY A 284 -15.49 15.28 15.73
N TYR A 285 -16.20 15.09 14.62
CA TYR A 285 -15.76 14.21 13.56
C TYR A 285 -14.49 14.75 12.87
N ASP A 286 -14.40 16.05 12.73
CA ASP A 286 -13.21 16.77 12.24
C ASP A 286 -11.99 16.55 13.12
N VAL A 287 -12.14 16.63 14.45
CA VAL A 287 -11.07 16.31 15.40
C VAL A 287 -10.62 14.86 15.30
N LEU A 288 -11.55 13.92 15.11
CA LEU A 288 -11.20 12.52 14.89
C LEU A 288 -10.39 12.37 13.58
N MET A 289 -10.76 13.05 12.49
CA MET A 289 -10.06 12.99 11.20
C MET A 289 -8.66 13.60 11.26
N MET A 290 -8.40 14.59 12.13
CA MET A 290 -7.08 15.20 12.34
C MET A 290 -6.01 14.19 12.79
N VAL A 291 -6.38 13.04 13.31
CA VAL A 291 -5.44 11.97 13.69
C VAL A 291 -4.56 11.52 12.52
N TYR A 292 -5.10 11.55 11.29
CA TYR A 292 -4.36 11.10 10.10
C TYR A 292 -3.20 12.04 9.75
N PRO A 293 -3.44 13.33 9.44
CA PRO A 293 -2.35 14.24 9.10
C PRO A 293 -1.34 14.40 10.23
N VAL A 294 -1.77 14.48 11.50
CA VAL A 294 -0.85 14.57 12.65
C VAL A 294 0.05 13.33 12.73
N SER A 295 -0.53 12.13 12.60
CA SER A 295 0.26 10.89 12.62
C SER A 295 1.25 10.80 11.44
N TRP A 296 0.88 11.29 10.26
CA TRP A 296 1.77 11.29 9.09
C TRP A 296 2.93 12.27 9.23
N VAL A 297 2.69 13.48 9.79
CA VAL A 297 3.75 14.44 10.07
C VAL A 297 4.75 13.88 11.08
N VAL A 298 4.26 13.37 12.21
CA VAL A 298 5.12 12.80 13.26
C VAL A 298 5.94 11.62 12.71
N THR A 299 5.29 10.69 12.01
CA THR A 299 5.98 9.53 11.42
C THR A 299 6.97 9.98 10.35
N GLY A 300 6.59 10.96 9.51
CA GLY A 300 7.45 11.53 8.49
C GLY A 300 8.74 12.09 9.08
N LEU A 301 8.64 12.91 10.12
CA LEU A 301 9.81 13.47 10.82
C LEU A 301 10.70 12.37 11.41
N LEU A 302 10.12 11.38 12.08
CA LEU A 302 10.87 10.28 12.68
C LEU A 302 11.63 9.44 11.64
N VAL A 303 10.96 9.02 10.57
CA VAL A 303 11.56 8.14 9.56
C VAL A 303 12.56 8.91 8.68
N LEU A 304 12.28 10.17 8.32
CA LEU A 304 13.22 11.02 7.60
C LEU A 304 14.50 11.27 8.42
N THR A 305 14.36 11.57 9.72
CA THR A 305 15.51 11.74 10.62
C THR A 305 16.35 10.46 10.66
N ALA A 306 15.72 9.29 10.80
CA ALA A 306 16.42 8.01 10.77
C ALA A 306 17.14 7.75 9.44
N TYR A 307 16.53 8.11 8.31
CA TYR A 307 17.15 8.02 6.99
C TYR A 307 18.40 8.93 6.92
N TRP A 308 18.30 10.20 7.32
CA TRP A 308 19.41 11.14 7.32
C TRP A 308 20.57 10.71 8.20
N LEU A 309 20.27 10.25 9.42
CA LEU A 309 21.30 9.73 10.34
C LEU A 309 22.02 8.52 9.76
N PHE A 310 21.27 7.61 9.11
CA PHE A 310 21.87 6.44 8.45
C PHE A 310 22.79 6.85 7.28
N ILE A 311 22.34 7.74 6.41
CA ILE A 311 23.13 8.23 5.27
C ILE A 311 24.38 8.96 5.74
N ARG A 312 24.25 9.84 6.76
CA ARG A 312 25.38 10.57 7.33
C ARG A 312 26.45 9.62 7.89
N LYS A 313 26.02 8.62 8.67
CA LYS A 313 26.94 7.60 9.21
C LYS A 313 27.67 6.82 8.11
N LYS A 314 26.99 6.50 7.02
CA LYS A 314 27.60 5.79 5.88
C LYS A 314 28.58 6.65 5.10
N ARG A 315 28.30 7.94 4.89
CA ARG A 315 29.25 8.87 4.25
C ARG A 315 30.54 9.02 5.07
N LEU A 316 30.41 9.17 6.39
CA LEU A 316 31.57 9.26 7.29
C LEU A 316 32.42 7.99 7.35
N ALA A 317 31.86 6.82 7.02
CA ALA A 317 32.59 5.55 6.98
C ALA A 317 33.26 5.27 5.62
N LEU A 318 32.99 6.08 4.59
CA LEU A 318 33.55 5.96 3.24
C LEU A 318 34.64 7.01 2.96
N ASN A 319 34.69 8.09 3.77
CA ASN A 319 35.79 9.07 3.83
C ASN A 319 36.78 8.67 4.91
#